data_cbb3206ca29fcce67bcd4116183f8559
#
_entry.id   cbb3206ca29fcce67bcd4116183f8559
#
_cell.length_a   1.000
_cell.length_b   1.000
_cell.length_c   1.000
_cell.angle_alpha   90.00
_cell.angle_beta   90.00
_cell.angle_gamma   90.00
#
_symmetry.space_group_name_H-M   'P 1'
#
loop_
_entity.id
_entity.type
_entity.pdbx_description
1 polymer ?
#
loop_
_entity_poly.entity_id
_entity_poly.type
_entity_poly.pdbx_seq_one_letter_code
_entity_poly.pdbx_strand_id
1 'polypeptide(L)'
;GTAALEPIQVADVTLFLQRAKRKLREFKYSGEINTSGYAAADMTILSEHITQGGMSDMAYQQEPDSIVWMIRNDGQLIGMTYRREEEVVAWHQHKIGGTYTGTHGSLASATYDYGLVESIATLPTEDSEDELYMIVKRTINSVTKRYVERMKPFDFGSVASGAFFVDSGLAYAGS
;
A
#
# COMPACT_ATOMS: atom_id res chain seq x y z
N GLY A 1 -17.00 10.99 9.85
CA GLY A 1 -15.88 10.72 10.75
C GLY A 1 -14.78 9.95 10.05
N THR A 2 -13.59 9.98 10.62
CA THR A 2 -12.39 9.30 10.15
C THR A 2 -12.25 7.91 10.77
N ALA A 3 -11.50 7.02 10.12
CA ALA A 3 -11.04 5.78 10.72
C ALA A 3 -9.94 6.09 11.77
N ALA A 4 -9.70 5.14 12.70
CA ALA A 4 -8.59 5.23 13.65
C ALA A 4 -7.28 4.76 12.98
N LEU A 5 -6.90 5.45 11.91
CA LEU A 5 -5.65 5.28 11.17
C LEU A 5 -5.03 6.67 11.01
N GLU A 6 -3.71 6.71 11.08
CA GLU A 6 -2.98 7.96 10.94
C GLU A 6 -3.17 8.53 9.53
N PRO A 7 -3.59 9.80 9.40
CA PRO A 7 -3.65 10.46 8.09
C PRO A 7 -2.25 10.64 7.51
N ILE A 8 -2.16 10.61 6.19
CA ILE A 8 -0.90 10.80 5.47
C ILE A 8 -0.92 12.17 4.81
N GLN A 9 0.15 12.93 5.00
CA GLN A 9 0.35 14.17 4.26
C GLN A 9 1.06 13.87 2.94
N VAL A 10 0.48 14.34 1.85
CA VAL A 10 1.04 14.27 0.50
C VAL A 10 1.05 15.67 -0.08
N ALA A 11 2.24 16.26 -0.23
CA ALA A 11 2.41 17.65 -0.62
C ALA A 11 1.55 18.61 0.25
N ASP A 12 0.59 19.32 -0.35
CA ASP A 12 -0.29 20.30 0.29
C ASP A 12 -1.65 19.73 0.73
N VAL A 13 -1.83 18.41 0.64
CA VAL A 13 -3.09 17.74 1.00
C VAL A 13 -2.88 16.69 2.08
N THR A 14 -3.96 16.38 2.80
CA THR A 14 -3.98 15.28 3.77
C THR A 14 -4.92 14.20 3.26
N LEU A 15 -4.39 12.99 3.14
CA LEU A 15 -5.17 11.80 2.81
C LEU A 15 -5.59 11.09 4.10
N PHE A 16 -6.85 10.74 4.20
CA PHE A 16 -7.38 10.02 5.35
C PHE A 16 -8.45 9.01 4.95
N LEU A 17 -8.55 7.92 5.71
CA LEU A 17 -9.61 6.95 5.54
C LEU A 17 -10.88 7.38 6.26
N GLN A 18 -12.00 7.31 5.55
CA GLN A 18 -13.31 7.50 6.14
C GLN A 18 -13.60 6.38 7.16
N ARG A 19 -14.45 6.64 8.14
CA ARG A 19 -14.79 5.73 9.26
C ARG A 19 -15.05 4.27 8.84
N ALA A 20 -15.71 4.06 7.71
CA ALA A 20 -15.99 2.72 7.18
C ALA A 20 -14.78 2.04 6.53
N LYS A 21 -13.61 2.68 6.49
CA LYS A 21 -12.34 2.21 5.93
C LYS A 21 -12.36 1.84 4.45
N ARG A 22 -13.40 2.17 3.72
CA ARG A 22 -13.57 1.84 2.29
C ARG A 22 -13.24 3.00 1.37
N LYS A 23 -13.26 4.23 1.89
CA LYS A 23 -13.07 5.45 1.11
C LYS A 23 -11.87 6.22 1.61
N LEU A 24 -10.94 6.47 0.69
CA LEU A 24 -9.83 7.39 0.88
C LEU A 24 -10.29 8.79 0.48
N ARG A 25 -10.11 9.74 1.37
CA ARG A 25 -10.48 11.15 1.16
C ARG A 25 -9.25 12.02 1.09
N GLU A 26 -9.25 12.93 0.13
CA GLU A 26 -8.30 14.04 0.06
C GLU A 26 -8.88 15.25 0.80
N PHE A 27 -8.24 15.70 1.86
CA PHE A 27 -8.59 16.92 2.58
C PHE A 27 -7.68 18.05 2.15
N LYS A 28 -8.29 19.10 1.64
CA LYS A 28 -7.60 20.26 1.08
C LYS A 28 -8.30 21.55 1.47
N TYR A 29 -7.50 22.61 1.65
CA TYR A 29 -8.04 23.96 1.67
C TYR A 29 -8.37 24.43 0.24
N SER A 30 -9.63 24.77 -0.01
CA SER A 30 -10.09 25.24 -1.32
C SER A 30 -10.07 26.72 -1.35
N GLY A 31 -9.37 27.56 -1.38
CA GLY A 31 -9.35 29.04 -1.38
C GLY A 31 -10.56 29.77 -2.00
N GLU A 32 -11.63 29.04 -2.30
CA GLU A 32 -12.87 29.59 -2.85
C GLU A 32 -13.70 30.29 -1.78
N ILE A 33 -13.98 31.58 -2.00
CA ILE A 33 -14.63 32.50 -1.08
C ILE A 33 -16.06 32.08 -0.68
N ASN A 34 -16.70 31.18 -1.43
CA ASN A 34 -18.12 30.78 -1.26
C ASN A 34 -18.35 29.38 -0.68
N THR A 35 -17.31 28.61 -0.45
CA THR A 35 -17.35 27.32 0.26
C THR A 35 -16.54 27.47 1.55
N SER A 36 -16.90 26.74 2.58
CA SER A 36 -16.30 26.79 3.93
C SER A 36 -14.79 26.51 4.00
N GLY A 37 -14.03 26.82 2.98
CA GLY A 37 -12.58 26.80 2.88
C GLY A 37 -11.94 25.42 2.78
N TYR A 38 -12.65 24.32 3.03
CA TYR A 38 -12.13 22.95 3.00
C TYR A 38 -12.99 22.02 2.16
N ALA A 39 -12.36 21.18 1.36
CA ALA A 39 -12.98 20.12 0.59
C ALA A 39 -12.42 18.75 0.99
N ALA A 40 -13.23 17.70 0.87
CA ALA A 40 -12.83 16.33 1.13
C ALA A 40 -13.29 15.44 -0.05
N ALA A 41 -12.51 15.45 -1.13
CA ALA A 41 -12.79 14.67 -2.34
C ALA A 41 -12.67 13.16 -2.07
N ASP A 42 -13.46 12.36 -2.77
CA ASP A 42 -13.40 10.89 -2.72
C ASP A 42 -12.46 10.37 -3.80
N MET A 43 -11.32 9.85 -3.40
CA MET A 43 -10.29 9.33 -4.29
C MET A 43 -10.57 7.90 -4.76
N THR A 44 -11.62 7.26 -4.22
CA THR A 44 -11.96 5.86 -4.50
C THR A 44 -13.15 5.70 -5.44
N ILE A 45 -13.74 6.78 -5.92
CA ILE A 45 -15.04 6.77 -6.63
C ILE A 45 -15.06 5.85 -7.86
N LEU A 46 -13.95 5.76 -8.60
CA LEU A 46 -13.83 4.89 -9.78
C LEU A 46 -13.24 3.51 -9.46
N SER A 47 -12.85 3.27 -8.20
CA SER A 47 -12.09 2.09 -7.79
C SER A 47 -12.66 1.42 -6.53
N GLU A 48 -13.95 1.60 -6.27
CA GLU A 48 -14.62 1.03 -5.09
C GLU A 48 -14.49 -0.50 -5.00
N HIS A 49 -14.40 -1.19 -6.14
CA HIS A 49 -14.18 -2.64 -6.20
C HIS A 49 -12.82 -3.06 -5.62
N ILE A 50 -11.79 -2.20 -5.69
CA ILE A 50 -10.47 -2.46 -5.11
C ILE A 50 -10.52 -2.29 -3.60
N THR A 51 -11.21 -1.28 -3.10
CA THR A 51 -11.27 -0.90 -1.68
C THR A 51 -12.44 -1.49 -0.92
N GLN A 52 -13.29 -2.27 -1.56
CA GLN A 52 -14.55 -2.79 -1.01
C GLN A 52 -14.37 -3.55 0.31
N GLY A 53 -13.27 -4.28 0.46
CA GLY A 53 -12.93 -5.00 1.69
C GLY A 53 -12.54 -4.11 2.88
N GLY A 54 -12.35 -2.81 2.64
CA GLY A 54 -11.81 -1.87 3.62
C GLY A 54 -10.28 -1.96 3.73
N MET A 55 -9.68 -0.95 4.33
CA MET A 55 -8.22 -0.79 4.46
C MET A 55 -7.82 -0.73 5.92
N SER A 56 -6.70 -1.33 6.29
CA SER A 56 -6.24 -1.48 7.68
C SER A 56 -4.95 -0.75 7.99
N ASP A 57 -4.14 -0.41 6.97
CA ASP A 57 -2.87 0.27 7.13
C ASP A 57 -2.56 1.12 5.90
N MET A 58 -1.72 2.15 6.04
CA MET A 58 -1.32 3.06 4.97
C MET A 58 0.12 3.52 5.16
N ALA A 59 0.87 3.62 4.05
CA ALA A 59 2.20 4.23 3.99
C ALA A 59 2.37 5.02 2.69
N TYR A 60 3.13 6.09 2.72
CA TYR A 60 3.36 6.93 1.54
C TYR A 60 4.80 6.81 1.07
N GLN A 61 4.98 6.46 -0.17
CA GLN A 61 6.22 6.49 -0.92
C GLN A 61 6.22 7.74 -1.79
N GLN A 62 7.14 8.66 -1.53
CA GLN A 62 7.24 9.90 -2.29
C GLN A 62 8.04 9.70 -3.57
N GLU A 63 9.19 9.03 -3.46
CA GLU A 63 10.12 8.82 -4.58
C GLU A 63 10.36 7.33 -4.84
N PRO A 64 10.60 6.91 -6.11
CA PRO A 64 10.60 7.71 -7.36
C PRO A 64 9.19 8.01 -7.88
N ASP A 65 8.22 7.26 -7.45
CA ASP A 65 6.82 7.39 -7.83
C ASP A 65 5.97 7.70 -6.61
N SER A 66 5.16 8.74 -6.69
CA SER A 66 4.23 9.13 -5.63
C SER A 66 3.13 8.08 -5.48
N ILE A 67 3.29 7.14 -4.55
CA ILE A 67 2.39 6.03 -4.31
C ILE A 67 1.94 5.98 -2.85
N VAL A 68 0.64 5.94 -2.64
CA VAL A 68 0.06 5.62 -1.34
C VAL A 68 -0.21 4.13 -1.30
N TRP A 69 0.59 3.44 -0.51
CA TRP A 69 0.44 2.01 -0.26
C TRP A 69 -0.56 1.75 0.85
N MET A 70 -1.38 0.74 0.70
CA MET A 70 -2.40 0.37 1.68
C MET A 70 -2.52 -1.15 1.78
N ILE A 71 -2.91 -1.61 2.97
CA ILE A 71 -3.28 -3.01 3.19
C ILE A 71 -4.79 -3.09 3.23
N ARG A 72 -5.37 -3.96 2.41
CA ARG A 72 -6.78 -4.31 2.49
C ARG A 72 -7.03 -5.26 3.68
N ASN A 73 -8.22 -5.23 4.26
CA ASN A 73 -8.55 -6.05 5.45
C ASN A 73 -8.38 -7.57 5.24
N ASP A 74 -8.29 -8.05 4.01
CA ASP A 74 -7.97 -9.43 3.68
C ASP A 74 -6.46 -9.68 3.52
N GLY A 75 -5.62 -8.68 3.79
CA GLY A 75 -4.17 -8.77 3.72
C GLY A 75 -3.58 -8.60 2.31
N GLN A 76 -4.37 -8.20 1.34
CA GLN A 76 -3.87 -7.89 0.01
C GLN A 76 -3.25 -6.49 -0.01
N LEU A 77 -2.08 -6.36 -0.65
CA LEU A 77 -1.44 -5.08 -0.88
C LEU A 77 -2.13 -4.37 -2.05
N ILE A 78 -2.48 -3.11 -1.85
CA ILE A 78 -3.00 -2.23 -2.88
C ILE A 78 -2.21 -0.92 -2.88
N GLY A 79 -2.14 -0.27 -4.03
CA GLY A 79 -1.50 1.01 -4.17
C GLY A 79 -2.38 2.00 -4.92
N MET A 80 -2.15 3.27 -4.67
CA MET A 80 -2.73 4.38 -5.41
C MET A 80 -1.59 5.29 -5.85
N THR A 81 -1.28 5.29 -7.15
CA THR A 81 -0.41 6.31 -7.73
C THR A 81 -1.16 7.64 -7.70
N TYR A 82 -0.54 8.63 -7.07
CA TYR A 82 -1.15 9.92 -6.86
C TYR A 82 -0.21 11.03 -7.33
N ARG A 83 -0.44 11.53 -8.55
CA ARG A 83 0.29 12.65 -9.14
C ARG A 83 -0.68 13.79 -9.41
N ARG A 84 -0.73 14.71 -8.51
CA ARG A 84 -1.74 15.75 -8.50
C ARG A 84 -1.58 16.78 -9.61
N GLU A 85 -0.36 17.19 -9.89
CA GLU A 85 -0.06 18.16 -10.95
C GLU A 85 -0.48 17.64 -12.33
N GLU A 86 -0.46 16.30 -12.49
CA GLU A 86 -0.84 15.60 -13.71
C GLU A 86 -2.29 15.07 -13.67
N GLU A 87 -3.02 15.33 -12.57
CA GLU A 87 -4.38 14.84 -12.32
C GLU A 87 -4.48 13.29 -12.37
N VAL A 88 -3.39 12.59 -12.05
CA VAL A 88 -3.35 11.12 -12.07
C VAL A 88 -3.72 10.55 -10.72
N VAL A 89 -4.79 9.76 -10.70
CA VAL A 89 -5.18 8.89 -9.59
C VAL A 89 -5.41 7.49 -10.16
N ALA A 90 -4.44 6.60 -9.99
CA ALA A 90 -4.50 5.25 -10.53
C ALA A 90 -4.36 4.20 -9.42
N TRP A 91 -5.36 3.34 -9.30
CA TRP A 91 -5.39 2.27 -8.32
C TRP A 91 -4.86 0.97 -8.91
N HIS A 92 -4.07 0.24 -8.13
CA HIS A 92 -3.51 -1.04 -8.53
C HIS A 92 -3.48 -2.03 -7.37
N GLN A 93 -3.49 -3.32 -7.69
CA GLN A 93 -3.43 -4.41 -6.72
C GLN A 93 -2.15 -5.21 -6.92
N HIS A 94 -1.55 -5.65 -5.80
CA HIS A 94 -0.35 -6.47 -5.80
C HIS A 94 -0.63 -7.77 -5.07
N LYS A 95 -0.54 -8.86 -5.80
CA LYS A 95 -0.67 -10.20 -5.25
C LYS A 95 0.73 -10.70 -4.85
N ILE A 96 0.99 -10.75 -3.56
CA ILE A 96 2.27 -11.21 -3.03
C ILE A 96 2.36 -12.73 -3.15
N GLY A 97 3.46 -13.26 -3.68
CA GLY A 97 3.64 -14.69 -3.88
C GLY A 97 3.55 -15.54 -2.61
N GLY A 98 3.20 -16.80 -2.77
CA GLY A 98 2.99 -17.77 -1.69
C GLY A 98 1.53 -17.98 -1.35
N THR A 99 1.28 -18.68 -0.25
CA THR A 99 -0.07 -18.97 0.25
C THR A 99 -0.15 -18.76 1.75
N TYR A 100 -1.33 -18.44 2.25
CA TYR A 100 -1.59 -18.41 3.67
C TYR A 100 -2.86 -19.20 4.00
N THR A 101 -2.81 -20.04 5.05
CA THR A 101 -3.98 -20.76 5.57
C THR A 101 -4.16 -20.42 7.03
N GLY A 102 -5.33 -19.91 7.39
CA GLY A 102 -5.67 -19.53 8.75
C GLY A 102 -6.65 -18.38 8.84
N THR A 103 -6.76 -17.82 10.04
CA THR A 103 -7.58 -16.63 10.32
C THR A 103 -6.77 -15.35 10.11
N HIS A 104 -7.41 -14.29 9.62
CA HIS A 104 -6.83 -12.97 9.53
C HIS A 104 -7.82 -11.89 9.97
N GLY A 105 -7.46 -11.12 10.99
CA GLY A 105 -8.34 -10.11 11.56
C GLY A 105 -9.67 -10.72 12.01
N SER A 106 -10.78 -10.18 11.51
CA SER A 106 -12.14 -10.67 11.75
C SER A 106 -12.63 -11.69 10.72
N LEU A 107 -11.80 -12.03 9.74
CA LEU A 107 -12.17 -12.98 8.68
C LEU A 107 -12.08 -14.41 9.22
N ALA A 108 -12.99 -15.28 8.75
CA ALA A 108 -12.96 -16.69 9.05
C ALA A 108 -11.67 -17.35 8.53
N SER A 109 -11.32 -18.51 9.10
CA SER A 109 -10.21 -19.31 8.59
C SER A 109 -10.45 -19.70 7.13
N ALA A 110 -9.48 -19.40 6.29
CA ALA A 110 -9.51 -19.67 4.85
C ALA A 110 -8.11 -19.95 4.34
N THR A 111 -8.03 -20.47 3.13
CA THR A 111 -6.77 -20.54 2.38
C THR A 111 -6.76 -19.40 1.36
N TYR A 112 -5.77 -18.54 1.49
CA TYR A 112 -5.48 -17.44 0.58
C TYR A 112 -4.39 -17.88 -0.40
N ASP A 113 -4.58 -17.61 -1.67
CA ASP A 113 -3.63 -17.95 -2.74
C ASP A 113 -2.57 -16.86 -2.94
N TYR A 114 -2.26 -16.14 -1.85
CA TYR A 114 -1.22 -15.10 -1.78
C TYR A 114 -0.61 -15.03 -0.37
N GLY A 115 0.60 -14.47 -0.31
CA GLY A 115 1.22 -14.08 0.95
C GLY A 115 0.46 -12.89 1.52
N LEU A 116 0.05 -13.01 2.78
CA LEU A 116 -0.80 -12.04 3.44
C LEU A 116 0.04 -10.95 4.09
N VAL A 117 -0.17 -9.70 3.70
CA VAL A 117 0.53 -8.55 4.28
C VAL A 117 -0.14 -8.11 5.57
N GLU A 118 0.63 -8.01 6.66
CA GLU A 118 0.13 -7.62 7.98
C GLU A 118 0.45 -6.17 8.35
N SER A 119 1.58 -5.64 7.86
CA SER A 119 2.01 -4.27 8.12
C SER A 119 2.91 -3.78 7.00
N ILE A 120 2.93 -2.48 6.77
CA ILE A 120 3.76 -1.79 5.79
C ILE A 120 4.42 -0.55 6.39
N ALA A 121 5.58 -0.21 5.86
CA ALA A 121 6.26 1.04 6.15
C ALA A 121 7.10 1.46 4.93
N THR A 122 7.21 2.74 4.69
CA THR A 122 8.14 3.31 3.73
C THR A 122 9.34 3.89 4.46
N LEU A 123 10.53 3.61 3.96
CA LEU A 123 11.78 4.09 4.52
C LEU A 123 12.59 4.78 3.43
N PRO A 124 13.07 6.01 3.65
CA PRO A 124 13.97 6.68 2.71
C PRO A 124 15.32 5.96 2.68
N THR A 125 15.88 5.85 1.48
CA THR A 125 17.23 5.33 1.27
C THR A 125 18.26 6.45 1.12
N GLU A 126 19.54 6.09 1.14
CA GLU A 126 20.63 7.04 0.90
C GLU A 126 20.60 7.63 -0.53
N ASP A 127 20.00 6.90 -1.48
CA ASP A 127 19.89 7.32 -2.88
C ASP A 127 18.69 8.26 -3.12
N SER A 128 18.05 8.78 -2.06
CA SER A 128 16.88 9.65 -2.10
C SER A 128 15.61 9.01 -2.68
N GLU A 129 15.55 7.70 -2.76
CA GLU A 129 14.36 6.93 -3.06
C GLU A 129 13.74 6.36 -1.77
N ASP A 130 12.45 6.11 -1.81
CA ASP A 130 11.75 5.43 -0.72
C ASP A 130 11.56 3.95 -1.05
N GLU A 131 11.84 3.09 -0.10
CA GLU A 131 11.59 1.66 -0.22
C GLU A 131 10.38 1.24 0.62
N LEU A 132 9.49 0.44 0.02
CA LEU A 132 8.39 -0.18 0.73
C LEU A 132 8.86 -1.46 1.42
N TYR A 133 8.75 -1.48 2.74
CA TYR A 133 8.92 -2.67 3.57
C TYR A 133 7.56 -3.21 4.01
N MET A 134 7.45 -4.53 4.09
CA MET A 134 6.22 -5.20 4.49
C MET A 134 6.51 -6.42 5.36
N ILE A 135 5.59 -6.72 6.28
CA ILE A 135 5.58 -7.99 7.01
C ILE A 135 4.58 -8.90 6.30
N VAL A 136 5.10 -9.98 5.71
CA VAL A 136 4.30 -10.95 4.95
C VAL A 136 4.18 -12.25 5.70
N LYS A 137 2.95 -12.73 5.84
CA LYS A 137 2.62 -14.00 6.49
C LYS A 137 2.31 -15.07 5.45
N ARG A 138 2.94 -16.24 5.61
CA ARG A 138 2.72 -17.41 4.74
C ARG A 138 2.61 -18.69 5.55
N THR A 139 1.92 -19.66 5.00
CA THR A 139 1.91 -21.03 5.53
C THR A 139 2.86 -21.89 4.69
N ILE A 140 3.95 -22.32 5.31
CA ILE A 140 4.99 -23.17 4.69
C ILE A 140 5.08 -24.45 5.49
N ASN A 141 4.89 -25.60 4.83
CA ASN A 141 4.87 -26.92 5.49
C ASN A 141 3.93 -26.96 6.70
N SER A 142 2.71 -26.43 6.51
CA SER A 142 1.65 -26.36 7.55
C SER A 142 2.00 -25.46 8.75
N VAL A 143 3.07 -24.66 8.67
CA VAL A 143 3.48 -23.73 9.72
C VAL A 143 3.37 -22.29 9.20
N THR A 144 2.71 -21.44 9.98
CA THR A 144 2.67 -20.00 9.67
C THR A 144 4.01 -19.35 10.00
N LYS A 145 4.59 -18.67 9.03
CA LYS A 145 5.81 -17.90 9.16
C LYS A 145 5.59 -16.46 8.70
N ARG A 146 6.35 -15.54 9.28
CA ARG A 146 6.39 -14.12 8.93
C ARG A 146 7.76 -13.76 8.39
N TYR A 147 7.76 -12.95 7.36
CA TYR A 147 8.95 -12.45 6.70
C TYR A 147 8.87 -10.94 6.62
N VAL A 148 10.00 -10.28 6.86
CA VAL A 148 10.19 -8.88 6.50
C VAL A 148 10.67 -8.87 5.07
N GLU A 149 9.90 -8.28 4.19
CA GLU A 149 10.19 -8.22 2.75
C GLU A 149 10.25 -6.76 2.31
N ARG A 150 11.03 -6.53 1.28
CA ARG A 150 11.19 -5.23 0.64
C ARG A 150 10.77 -5.32 -0.80
N MET A 151 9.97 -4.36 -1.25
CA MET A 151 9.65 -4.22 -2.67
C MET A 151 10.85 -3.66 -3.41
N LYS A 152 11.26 -4.33 -4.48
CA LYS A 152 12.31 -3.81 -5.36
C LYS A 152 11.74 -2.71 -6.26
N PRO A 153 12.52 -1.65 -6.55
CA PRO A 153 12.11 -0.65 -7.52
C PRO A 153 11.94 -1.28 -8.90
N PHE A 154 11.06 -0.69 -9.69
CA PHE A 154 10.84 -1.12 -11.07
C PHE A 154 12.06 -0.80 -11.95
N ASP A 155 12.67 0.35 -11.74
CA ASP A 155 13.94 0.71 -12.38
C ASP A 155 15.10 0.02 -11.62
N PHE A 156 15.73 -0.94 -12.28
CA PHE A 156 16.89 -1.66 -11.76
C PHE A 156 18.23 -1.10 -12.31
N GLY A 157 18.17 0.04 -13.02
CA GLY A 157 19.35 0.64 -13.65
C GLY A 157 19.86 -0.16 -14.85
N SER A 158 21.15 -0.01 -15.16
CA SER A 158 21.79 -0.60 -16.34
C SER A 158 22.31 -2.03 -16.13
N VAL A 159 22.27 -2.56 -14.90
CA VAL A 159 22.87 -3.86 -14.57
C VAL A 159 21.80 -4.95 -14.53
N ALA A 160 21.85 -5.89 -15.49
CA ALA A 160 20.85 -6.96 -15.61
C ALA A 160 20.69 -7.83 -14.35
N SER A 161 21.73 -7.99 -13.54
CA SER A 161 21.66 -8.71 -12.25
C SER A 161 20.80 -7.97 -11.20
N GLY A 162 20.49 -6.70 -11.39
CA GLY A 162 19.53 -5.94 -10.58
C GLY A 162 18.07 -6.23 -10.93
N ALA A 163 17.82 -6.80 -12.10
CA ALA A 163 16.47 -7.16 -12.59
C ALA A 163 15.93 -8.37 -11.84
N PHE A 164 15.36 -8.14 -10.68
CA PHE A 164 14.86 -9.19 -9.78
C PHE A 164 13.32 -9.21 -9.79
N PHE A 165 12.76 -9.74 -10.88
CA PHE A 165 11.32 -9.81 -11.10
C PHE A 165 10.76 -11.15 -10.63
N VAL A 166 10.62 -11.31 -9.33
CA VAL A 166 10.00 -12.49 -8.69
C VAL A 166 9.04 -12.05 -7.60
N ASP A 167 7.99 -12.82 -7.38
CA ASP A 167 6.97 -12.51 -6.36
C ASP A 167 7.50 -12.57 -4.93
N SER A 168 8.53 -13.33 -4.69
CA SER A 168 9.29 -13.39 -3.43
C SER A 168 10.59 -14.12 -3.69
N GLY A 169 11.69 -13.52 -3.32
CA GLY A 169 12.99 -14.10 -3.51
C GLY A 169 13.97 -13.76 -2.39
N LEU A 170 14.96 -14.59 -2.24
CA LEU A 170 16.08 -14.36 -1.34
C LEU A 170 17.38 -14.37 -2.16
N ALA A 171 18.11 -13.27 -2.12
CA ALA A 171 19.47 -13.25 -2.65
C ALA A 171 20.43 -13.76 -1.56
N TYR A 172 21.18 -14.82 -1.86
CA TYR A 172 22.25 -15.31 -1.01
C TYR A 172 23.59 -14.98 -1.67
N ALA A 173 24.34 -14.09 -1.05
CA ALA A 173 25.73 -13.79 -1.43
C ALA A 173 26.67 -14.64 -0.59
N GLY A 174 26.58 -15.96 -0.72
CA GLY A 174 27.32 -16.89 0.12
C GLY A 174 28.81 -16.64 0.19
N SER A 175 29.39 -16.88 1.34
CA SER A 175 30.85 -17.05 1.58
C SER A 175 31.19 -18.54 1.59
#